data_90ba57d34bbf349a0babd9169765de2a
#
_entry.id   90ba57d34bbf349a0babd9169765de2a
#
_cell.length_a   1.000
_cell.length_b   1.000
_cell.length_c   1.000
_cell.angle_alpha   90.00
_cell.angle_beta   90.00
_cell.angle_gamma   90.00
#
_symmetry.space_group_name_H-M   'P 1'
#
loop_
_entity.id
_entity.type
_entity.pdbx_description
1 polymer ?
#
loop_
_entity_poly.entity_id
_entity_poly.type
_entity_poly.pdbx_seq_one_letter_code
_entity_poly.pdbx_strand_id
1 'polypeptide(L)'
;MTDADTQRPRVLFIDRDGTLIVEPPVDFQVDSLEKLELMPGALRAMHFIASRLPFELVMVTNQDGLGTELFPEDTFWPAHNKMLKAFANEGVTFNDIIIDRTLPED
;
A
#
# COMPACT_ATOMS: atom_id res chain seq x y z
N MET A 1 29.02 12.46 -7.72
CA MET A 1 28.40 11.40 -6.90
C MET A 1 29.36 10.22 -6.80
N THR A 2 29.56 9.69 -5.63
CA THR A 2 30.43 8.55 -5.43
C THR A 2 29.67 7.25 -5.68
N ASP A 3 30.41 6.18 -5.95
CA ASP A 3 29.81 4.85 -6.12
C ASP A 3 29.05 4.41 -4.88
N ALA A 4 29.51 4.83 -3.70
CA ALA A 4 28.83 4.49 -2.45
C ALA A 4 27.41 5.03 -2.40
N ASP A 5 27.18 6.24 -2.91
CA ASP A 5 25.85 6.84 -2.93
C ASP A 5 24.92 6.09 -3.89
N THR A 6 25.44 5.66 -5.04
CA THR A 6 24.63 4.92 -6.01
C THR A 6 24.36 3.49 -5.59
N GLN A 7 25.24 2.92 -4.75
CA GLN A 7 25.10 1.54 -4.29
C GLN A 7 24.18 1.38 -3.09
N ARG A 8 23.90 2.47 -2.38
CA ARG A 8 23.00 2.41 -1.22
C ARG A 8 21.58 2.56 -1.70
N PRO A 9 20.74 1.55 -1.49
CA PRO A 9 19.34 1.71 -1.85
C PRO A 9 18.69 2.76 -0.96
N ARG A 10 17.86 3.58 -1.58
CA ARG A 10 17.01 4.51 -0.86
C ARG A 10 15.63 3.91 -0.81
N VAL A 11 15.06 3.84 0.37
CA VAL A 11 13.76 3.20 0.56
C VAL A 11 12.74 4.26 0.91
N LEU A 12 11.63 4.25 0.19
CA LEU A 12 10.49 5.09 0.51
C LEU A 12 9.40 4.20 1.09
N PHE A 13 9.07 4.44 2.35
CA PHE A 13 7.98 3.74 3.01
C PHE A 13 6.69 4.52 2.76
N ILE A 14 5.68 3.82 2.27
CA ILE A 14 4.42 4.45 1.87
C ILE A 14 3.28 3.76 2.57
N ASP A 15 2.48 4.54 3.29
CA ASP A 15 1.27 4.04 3.92
C ASP A 15 0.21 3.76 2.84
N ARG A 16 -0.66 2.79 3.10
CA ARG A 16 -1.70 2.39 2.16
C ARG A 16 -3.00 3.16 2.40
N ASP A 17 -3.64 2.91 3.55
CA ASP A 17 -4.96 3.48 3.83
C ASP A 17 -4.84 4.96 4.18
N GLY A 18 -5.61 5.78 3.48
CA GLY A 18 -5.55 7.23 3.64
C GLY A 18 -4.44 7.91 2.86
N THR A 19 -3.59 7.14 2.16
CA THR A 19 -2.50 7.69 1.35
C THR A 19 -2.62 7.22 -0.09
N LEU A 20 -2.60 5.93 -0.33
CA LEU A 20 -2.75 5.37 -1.68
C LEU A 20 -4.20 5.11 -2.02
N ILE A 21 -4.98 4.70 -1.04
CA ILE A 21 -6.41 4.46 -1.20
C ILE A 21 -7.17 5.19 -0.10
N VAL A 22 -8.44 5.45 -0.36
CA VAL A 22 -9.31 6.13 0.59
C VAL A 22 -9.63 5.18 1.74
N GLU A 23 -9.48 5.67 2.97
CA GLU A 23 -9.85 4.90 4.15
C GLU A 23 -11.35 5.03 4.39
N PRO A 24 -12.10 3.91 4.49
CA PRO A 24 -13.53 3.99 4.77
C PRO A 24 -13.80 4.68 6.12
N PRO A 25 -14.82 5.56 6.18
CA PRO A 25 -14.96 6.44 7.35
C PRO A 25 -15.60 5.79 8.57
N VAL A 26 -16.21 4.62 8.46
CA VAL A 26 -16.93 4.01 9.58
C VAL A 26 -16.12 2.91 10.23
N ASP A 27 -15.72 1.89 9.46
CA ASP A 27 -15.01 0.74 10.00
C ASP A 27 -13.53 0.73 9.69
N PHE A 28 -13.05 1.67 8.88
CA PHE A 28 -11.65 1.81 8.51
C PHE A 28 -11.06 0.57 7.84
N GLN A 29 -11.91 -0.27 7.24
CA GLN A 29 -11.49 -1.50 6.57
C GLN A 29 -11.93 -1.51 5.12
N VAL A 30 -10.99 -1.79 4.21
CA VAL A 30 -11.32 -2.03 2.81
C VAL A 30 -11.49 -3.55 2.66
N ASP A 31 -12.69 -4.01 2.97
CA ASP A 31 -13.03 -5.42 3.02
C ASP A 31 -13.95 -5.88 1.90
N SER A 32 -13.99 -5.11 0.82
CA SER A 32 -14.71 -5.49 -0.40
C SER A 32 -14.17 -4.69 -1.57
N LEU A 33 -14.38 -5.21 -2.78
CA LEU A 33 -14.00 -4.47 -3.99
C LEU A 33 -14.74 -3.15 -4.12
N GLU A 34 -15.97 -3.10 -3.64
CA GLU A 34 -16.77 -1.88 -3.70
C GLU A 34 -16.18 -0.73 -2.89
N LYS A 35 -15.48 -1.06 -1.82
CA LYS A 35 -14.86 -0.04 -0.96
C LYS A 35 -13.53 0.46 -1.49
N LEU A 36 -12.96 -0.23 -2.48
CA LEU A 36 -11.67 0.17 -3.02
C LEU A 36 -11.81 1.45 -3.83
N GLU A 37 -11.13 2.49 -3.39
CA GLU A 37 -11.09 3.76 -4.08
C GLU A 37 -9.68 4.32 -3.96
N LEU A 38 -9.04 4.58 -5.10
CA LEU A 38 -7.71 5.16 -5.08
C LEU A 38 -7.79 6.63 -4.69
N MET A 39 -6.81 7.09 -3.91
CA MET A 39 -6.72 8.50 -3.59
C MET A 39 -6.53 9.31 -4.86
N PRO A 40 -7.19 10.46 -5.00
CA PRO A 40 -6.98 11.33 -6.15
C PRO A 40 -5.51 11.67 -6.31
N GLY A 41 -4.99 11.45 -7.50
CA GLY A 41 -3.58 11.73 -7.81
C GLY A 41 -2.59 10.65 -7.39
N ALA A 42 -3.03 9.60 -6.69
CA ALA A 42 -2.11 8.56 -6.19
C ALA A 42 -1.40 7.84 -7.33
N LEU A 43 -2.12 7.43 -8.37
CA LEU A 43 -1.51 6.75 -9.51
C LEU A 43 -0.46 7.63 -10.19
N ARG A 44 -0.80 8.90 -10.39
CA ARG A 44 0.11 9.85 -11.04
C ARG A 44 1.36 10.09 -10.20
N ALA A 45 1.18 10.33 -8.92
CA ALA A 45 2.29 10.59 -8.02
C ALA A 45 3.20 9.38 -7.91
N MET A 46 2.64 8.20 -7.77
CA MET A 46 3.44 6.98 -7.65
C MET A 46 4.15 6.65 -8.96
N HIS A 47 3.51 6.89 -10.10
CA HIS A 47 4.17 6.73 -11.40
C HIS A 47 5.39 7.65 -11.50
N PHE A 48 5.24 8.91 -11.10
CA PHE A 48 6.35 9.85 -11.10
C PHE A 48 7.49 9.35 -10.21
N ILE A 49 7.18 8.94 -8.99
CA ILE A 49 8.19 8.47 -8.06
C ILE A 49 8.90 7.23 -8.60
N ALA A 50 8.12 6.25 -9.09
CA ALA A 50 8.68 5.00 -9.57
C ALA A 50 9.55 5.19 -10.82
N SER A 51 9.18 6.11 -11.70
CA SER A 51 9.87 6.31 -12.98
C SER A 51 10.98 7.33 -12.92
N ARG A 52 10.97 8.27 -11.97
CA ARG A 52 11.90 9.40 -11.96
C ARG A 52 12.82 9.45 -10.76
N LEU A 53 12.48 8.79 -9.67
CA LEU A 53 13.25 8.88 -8.44
C LEU A 53 13.87 7.53 -8.09
N PRO A 54 15.08 7.54 -7.50
CA PRO A 54 15.81 6.29 -7.26
C PRO A 54 15.44 5.64 -5.92
N PHE A 55 14.15 5.35 -5.75
CA PHE A 55 13.66 4.73 -4.52
C PHE A 55 13.23 3.29 -4.75
N GLU A 56 13.56 2.43 -3.79
CA GLU A 56 12.83 1.19 -3.61
C GLU A 56 11.55 1.54 -2.85
N LEU A 57 10.44 0.93 -3.24
CA LEU A 57 9.13 1.27 -2.68
C LEU A 57 8.70 0.16 -1.74
N VAL A 58 8.41 0.51 -0.49
CA VAL A 58 7.92 -0.44 0.50
C VAL A 58 6.59 0.09 1.04
N MET A 59 5.53 -0.69 0.85
CA MET A 59 4.23 -0.35 1.39
C MET A 59 4.16 -0.83 2.83
N VAL A 60 3.67 0.02 3.72
CA VAL A 60 3.40 -0.36 5.10
C VAL A 60 1.94 -0.07 5.39
N THR A 61 1.26 -1.01 6.03
CA THR A 61 -0.15 -0.84 6.30
C THR A 61 -0.55 -1.56 7.59
N ASN A 62 -1.37 -0.89 8.38
CA ASN A 62 -1.96 -1.48 9.57
C ASN A 62 -3.32 -2.03 9.19
N GLN A 63 -3.49 -3.34 9.39
CA GLN A 63 -4.76 -4.03 9.13
C GLN A 63 -5.12 -4.80 10.40
N ASP A 64 -5.54 -4.06 11.40
CA ASP A 64 -5.82 -4.61 12.73
C ASP A 64 -6.85 -5.72 12.64
N GLY A 65 -6.49 -6.86 13.20
CA GLY A 65 -7.39 -8.01 13.27
C GLY A 65 -7.54 -8.80 11.98
N LEU A 66 -6.74 -8.51 10.95
CA LEU A 66 -6.79 -9.29 9.71
C LEU A 66 -6.54 -10.76 10.00
N GLY A 67 -7.42 -11.63 9.51
CA GLY A 67 -7.39 -13.06 9.76
C GLY A 67 -8.31 -13.50 10.88
N THR A 68 -8.94 -12.55 11.58
CA THR A 68 -9.94 -12.87 12.61
C THR A 68 -11.36 -12.81 12.02
N GLU A 69 -12.35 -13.15 12.82
CA GLU A 69 -13.75 -13.11 12.40
C GLU A 69 -14.20 -11.70 12.01
N LEU A 70 -13.61 -10.67 12.62
CA LEU A 70 -13.97 -9.29 12.32
C LEU A 70 -13.36 -8.80 11.01
N PHE A 71 -12.33 -9.46 10.53
CA PHE A 71 -11.67 -9.09 9.28
C PHE A 71 -11.09 -10.34 8.61
N PRO A 72 -11.94 -11.17 7.98
CA PRO A 72 -11.48 -12.40 7.35
C PRO A 72 -10.53 -12.15 6.19
N GLU A 73 -9.58 -13.05 5.99
CA GLU A 73 -8.59 -12.94 4.92
C GLU A 73 -9.24 -12.78 3.55
N ASP A 74 -10.30 -13.54 3.28
CA ASP A 74 -10.94 -13.54 1.96
C ASP A 74 -11.69 -12.25 1.65
N THR A 75 -11.88 -11.37 2.60
CA THR A 75 -12.47 -10.05 2.37
C THR A 75 -11.41 -8.99 2.11
N PHE A 76 -10.16 -9.24 2.52
CA PHE A 76 -9.07 -8.28 2.37
C PHE A 76 -8.37 -8.39 1.02
N TRP A 77 -7.98 -9.61 0.63
CA TRP A 77 -7.07 -9.81 -0.49
C TRP A 77 -7.62 -9.40 -1.85
N PRO A 78 -8.92 -9.60 -2.17
CA PRO A 78 -9.40 -9.17 -3.48
C PRO A 78 -9.21 -7.69 -3.75
N ALA A 79 -9.55 -6.82 -2.82
CA ALA A 79 -9.37 -5.38 -2.99
C ALA A 79 -7.90 -5.00 -2.99
N HIS A 80 -7.12 -5.60 -2.08
CA HIS A 80 -5.69 -5.31 -1.98
C HIS A 80 -4.97 -5.69 -3.28
N ASN A 81 -5.25 -6.87 -3.81
CA ASN A 81 -4.63 -7.32 -5.05
C ASN A 81 -5.07 -6.49 -6.26
N LYS A 82 -6.32 -6.03 -6.26
CA LYS A 82 -6.80 -5.14 -7.33
C LYS A 82 -6.05 -3.82 -7.31
N MET A 83 -5.83 -3.29 -6.12
CA MET A 83 -5.04 -2.07 -5.95
C MET A 83 -3.62 -2.27 -6.47
N LEU A 84 -2.96 -3.36 -6.09
CA LEU A 84 -1.60 -3.65 -6.56
C LEU A 84 -1.54 -3.74 -8.08
N LYS A 85 -2.55 -4.36 -8.68
CA LYS A 85 -2.62 -4.47 -10.14
C LYS A 85 -2.78 -3.11 -10.80
N ALA A 86 -3.61 -2.25 -10.21
CA ALA A 86 -3.80 -0.90 -10.75
C ALA A 86 -2.48 -0.13 -10.75
N PHE A 87 -1.70 -0.22 -9.68
CA PHE A 87 -0.39 0.41 -9.64
C PHE A 87 0.59 -0.25 -10.61
N ALA A 88 0.59 -1.57 -10.71
CA ALA A 88 1.47 -2.28 -11.63
C ALA A 88 1.20 -1.89 -13.08
N ASN A 89 -0.06 -1.67 -13.43
CA ASN A 89 -0.44 -1.21 -14.77
C ASN A 89 0.18 0.14 -15.12
N GLU A 90 0.49 0.93 -14.10
CA GLU A 90 1.14 2.24 -14.26
C GLU A 90 2.65 2.19 -14.02
N GLY A 91 3.22 0.99 -14.03
CA GLY A 91 4.65 0.81 -13.85
C GLY A 91 5.13 0.93 -12.42
N VAL A 92 4.21 0.77 -11.45
CA VAL A 92 4.56 0.90 -10.03
C VAL A 92 4.48 -0.49 -9.39
N THR A 93 5.64 -0.98 -8.95
CA THR A 93 5.71 -2.24 -8.19
C THR A 93 6.38 -1.97 -6.85
N PHE A 94 5.93 -2.69 -5.83
CA PHE A 94 6.48 -2.52 -4.49
C PHE A 94 7.51 -3.61 -4.23
N ASN A 95 8.68 -3.20 -3.74
CA ASN A 95 9.76 -4.11 -3.43
C ASN A 95 9.40 -5.01 -2.24
N ASP A 96 8.61 -4.47 -1.32
CA ASP A 96 8.10 -5.23 -0.20
C ASP A 96 6.79 -4.61 0.29
N ILE A 97 5.98 -5.41 0.96
CA ILE A 97 4.71 -4.97 1.55
C ILE A 97 4.66 -5.52 2.97
N ILE A 98 4.59 -4.62 3.93
CA ILE A 98 4.56 -4.97 5.33
C ILE A 98 3.15 -4.73 5.85
N ILE A 99 2.48 -5.80 6.25
CA ILE A 99 1.13 -5.75 6.77
C ILE A 99 1.18 -6.07 8.26
N ASP A 100 0.84 -5.10 9.08
CA ASP A 100 0.75 -5.31 10.53
C ASP A 100 -0.71 -5.61 10.86
N ARG A 101 -0.97 -6.81 11.33
CA ARG A 101 -2.32 -7.28 11.66
C ARG A 101 -2.55 -7.40 13.15
N THR A 102 -1.63 -6.85 13.95
CA THR A 102 -1.70 -6.91 15.40
C THR A 102 -2.87 -6.08 15.90
N LEU A 103 -3.68 -6.67 16.76
CA LEU A 103 -4.75 -5.93 17.42
C LEU A 103 -4.16 -5.00 18.47
N PRO A 104 -4.74 -3.80 18.66
CA PRO A 104 -4.30 -2.91 19.73
C PRO A 104 -4.47 -3.58 21.09
N GLU A 105 -3.54 -3.36 21.97
CA GLU A 105 -3.66 -3.83 23.35
C GLU A 105 -4.55 -2.89 24.14
N ASP A 106 -5.32 -3.48 25.04
CA ASP A 106 -6.20 -2.71 25.92
C ASP A 106 -5.42 -1.97 27.01
#